data_8ef031c8ca07615ec9b2bb4b49fc851a
#
_entry.id   8ef031c8ca07615ec9b2bb4b49fc851a
#
_cell.length_a   1.000
_cell.length_b   1.000
_cell.length_c   1.000
_cell.angle_alpha   90.00
_cell.angle_beta   90.00
_cell.angle_gamma   90.00
#
_symmetry.space_group_name_H-M   'P 1'
#
loop_
_entity.id
_entity.type
_entity.pdbx_description
1 polymer ?
#
loop_
_entity_poly.entity_id
_entity_poly.type
_entity_poly.pdbx_seq_one_letter_code
_entity_poly.pdbx_strand_id
1 'polypeptide(L)'
;MLTYKELIELRKKLANGGISLEHAEELFWKDFKEDKRSWRTKDWKERRAKVIKDKCEICSSKETLTIQHLSHPIKYNEHKKVVTKEYTRSFIESNPTVDKDEFSLHIKKNYDYIPVPLCPNCESRYPNERSRKTPRYLCTVCLDEFDETIYKPVDNLLATFFENEEATEVRDKCFISKDQWRNKHHLPTTKYWFQREKAKTRYNEEIRKETLLLSLDDNIKYLSLEDTITACKRCAYSYDMHSMELCPQCKEYYKGIQYPSCIQCLPEEKRKAAFEKIDFNKEMDEMHKRLGID
;
A
#
# COMPACT_ATOMS: atom_id res chain seq x y z
N MET A 1 9.93 7.84 -20.35
CA MET A 1 8.75 7.10 -19.91
C MET A 1 8.31 6.19 -21.03
N LEU A 2 8.08 4.93 -20.71
CA LEU A 2 7.57 3.97 -21.69
C LEU A 2 6.19 4.39 -22.18
N THR A 3 6.00 4.37 -23.48
CA THR A 3 4.70 4.61 -24.10
C THR A 3 3.77 3.42 -23.84
N TYR A 4 2.49 3.60 -24.07
CA TYR A 4 1.50 2.53 -23.98
C TYR A 4 1.89 1.28 -24.80
N LYS A 5 2.40 1.49 -26.02
CA LYS A 5 2.85 0.40 -26.90
C LYS A 5 4.10 -0.31 -26.36
N GLU A 6 5.06 0.45 -25.85
CA GLU A 6 6.29 -0.11 -25.27
C GLU A 6 6.01 -0.93 -24.00
N LEU A 7 5.05 -0.52 -23.17
CA LEU A 7 4.62 -1.31 -22.00
C LEU A 7 3.99 -2.64 -22.43
N ILE A 8 3.11 -2.63 -23.44
CA ILE A 8 2.51 -3.86 -23.99
C ILE A 8 3.61 -4.81 -24.52
N GLU A 9 4.57 -4.26 -25.27
CA GLU A 9 5.66 -5.05 -25.82
C GLU A 9 6.57 -5.61 -24.73
N LEU A 10 6.93 -4.81 -23.74
CA LEU A 10 7.72 -5.23 -22.58
C LEU A 10 7.02 -6.36 -21.81
N ARG A 11 5.73 -6.17 -21.55
CA ARG A 11 4.90 -7.19 -20.88
C ARG A 11 4.88 -8.51 -21.65
N LYS A 12 4.70 -8.46 -22.98
CA LYS A 12 4.71 -9.65 -23.85
C LYS A 12 6.06 -10.37 -23.83
N LYS A 13 7.14 -9.61 -23.99
CA LYS A 13 8.51 -10.18 -23.97
C LYS A 13 8.82 -10.83 -22.63
N LEU A 14 8.48 -10.18 -21.52
CA LEU A 14 8.68 -10.75 -20.18
C LEU A 14 7.87 -12.03 -19.97
N ALA A 15 6.59 -12.03 -20.38
CA ALA A 15 5.72 -13.20 -20.22
C ALA A 15 6.25 -14.41 -21.01
N ASN A 16 6.74 -14.19 -22.23
CA ASN A 16 7.21 -15.24 -23.14
C ASN A 16 8.68 -15.58 -22.99
N GLY A 17 9.40 -14.98 -22.03
CA GLY A 17 10.84 -15.19 -21.86
C GLY A 17 11.72 -14.56 -22.95
N GLY A 18 11.18 -13.63 -23.74
CA GLY A 18 11.92 -12.90 -24.78
C GLY A 18 12.81 -11.77 -24.24
N ILE A 19 12.80 -11.55 -22.94
CA ILE A 19 13.68 -10.61 -22.23
C ILE A 19 13.98 -11.16 -20.84
N SER A 20 15.18 -10.90 -20.30
CA SER A 20 15.49 -11.27 -18.92
C SER A 20 14.72 -10.42 -17.92
N LEU A 21 14.49 -10.97 -16.73
CA LEU A 21 13.79 -10.25 -15.65
C LEU A 21 14.53 -8.97 -15.25
N GLU A 22 15.86 -9.06 -15.12
CA GLU A 22 16.71 -7.93 -14.74
C GLU A 22 16.61 -6.78 -15.74
N HIS A 23 16.66 -7.10 -17.03
CA HIS A 23 16.54 -6.07 -18.06
C HIS A 23 15.13 -5.48 -18.14
N ALA A 24 14.09 -6.29 -17.92
CA ALA A 24 12.73 -5.80 -17.86
C ALA A 24 12.50 -4.87 -16.65
N GLU A 25 13.05 -5.21 -15.48
CA GLU A 25 13.03 -4.35 -14.30
C GLU A 25 13.80 -3.05 -14.53
N GLU A 26 14.98 -3.11 -15.15
CA GLU A 26 15.77 -1.92 -15.48
C GLU A 26 14.96 -0.94 -16.35
N LEU A 27 14.33 -1.44 -17.41
CA LEU A 27 13.49 -0.63 -18.29
C LEU A 27 12.29 -0.03 -17.54
N PHE A 28 11.62 -0.83 -16.71
CA PHE A 28 10.48 -0.38 -15.93
C PHE A 28 10.87 0.71 -14.92
N TRP A 29 11.97 0.50 -14.17
CA TRP A 29 12.40 1.45 -13.14
C TRP A 29 13.11 2.69 -13.66
N LYS A 30 13.72 2.63 -14.86
CA LYS A 30 14.31 3.80 -15.49
C LYS A 30 13.31 4.92 -15.68
N ASP A 31 12.08 4.56 -16.01
CA ASP A 31 10.99 5.50 -16.20
C ASP A 31 10.56 6.24 -14.91
N PHE A 32 10.62 5.57 -13.78
CA PHE A 32 10.28 6.19 -12.48
C PHE A 32 11.34 7.16 -11.99
N LYS A 33 12.59 7.00 -12.41
CA LYS A 33 13.71 7.89 -12.01
C LYS A 33 13.76 9.18 -12.82
N GLU A 34 13.27 9.14 -14.05
CA GLU A 34 13.25 10.30 -14.92
C GLU A 34 11.90 11.01 -14.79
N ASP A 35 11.67 11.94 -13.91
CA ASP A 35 10.40 12.70 -13.69
C ASP A 35 9.66 13.19 -14.96
N LYS A 36 9.55 12.31 -15.94
CA LYS A 36 8.85 12.51 -17.20
C LYS A 36 7.38 12.15 -17.04
N ARG A 37 6.59 13.15 -16.82
CA ARG A 37 5.13 13.02 -16.65
C ARG A 37 4.48 12.51 -17.94
N SER A 38 3.81 11.35 -17.88
CA SER A 38 3.17 10.67 -19.03
C SER A 38 2.25 11.59 -19.84
N TRP A 39 1.52 12.48 -19.17
CA TRP A 39 0.59 13.42 -19.80
C TRP A 39 1.24 14.51 -20.67
N ARG A 40 2.57 14.61 -20.69
CA ARG A 40 3.32 15.51 -21.57
C ARG A 40 3.70 14.88 -22.90
N THR A 41 3.57 13.57 -23.04
CA THR A 41 3.95 12.84 -24.26
C THR A 41 2.96 13.10 -25.40
N LYS A 42 3.45 13.06 -26.65
CA LYS A 42 2.61 13.18 -27.85
C LYS A 42 1.57 12.05 -27.92
N ASP A 43 1.99 10.82 -27.67
CA ASP A 43 1.14 9.63 -27.63
C ASP A 43 -0.04 9.79 -26.66
N TRP A 44 0.23 10.28 -25.44
CA TRP A 44 -0.84 10.53 -24.47
C TRP A 44 -1.82 11.61 -24.93
N LYS A 45 -1.31 12.70 -25.50
CA LYS A 45 -2.17 13.79 -26.02
C LYS A 45 -3.08 13.32 -27.15
N GLU A 46 -2.55 12.50 -28.07
CA GLU A 46 -3.32 11.92 -29.18
C GLU A 46 -4.41 10.95 -28.68
N ARG A 47 -4.10 10.12 -27.71
CA ARG A 47 -5.08 9.20 -27.10
C ARG A 47 -6.13 9.95 -26.28
N ARG A 48 -5.70 10.92 -25.48
CA ARG A 48 -6.60 11.80 -24.75
C ARG A 48 -7.61 12.50 -25.67
N ALA A 49 -7.18 13.00 -26.80
CA ALA A 49 -8.04 13.69 -27.75
C ALA A 49 -9.18 12.81 -28.31
N LYS A 50 -9.00 11.47 -28.29
CA LYS A 50 -10.03 10.51 -28.76
C LYS A 50 -11.08 10.18 -27.70
N VAL A 51 -10.78 10.33 -26.41
CA VAL A 51 -11.67 9.93 -25.31
C VAL A 51 -12.28 11.10 -24.54
N ILE A 52 -11.69 12.30 -24.66
CA ILE A 52 -12.21 13.48 -23.96
C ILE A 52 -13.52 13.93 -24.61
N LYS A 53 -14.56 14.12 -23.79
CA LYS A 53 -15.87 14.61 -24.19
C LYS A 53 -15.93 16.14 -24.14
N ASP A 54 -17.00 16.71 -24.64
CA ASP A 54 -17.25 18.15 -24.71
C ASP A 54 -17.75 18.77 -23.41
N LYS A 55 -18.08 17.94 -22.41
CA LYS A 55 -18.57 18.36 -21.09
C LYS A 55 -18.10 17.43 -19.98
N CYS A 56 -18.01 17.98 -18.78
CA CYS A 56 -17.74 17.23 -17.56
C CYS A 56 -18.86 16.22 -17.27
N GLU A 57 -18.52 14.96 -17.08
CA GLU A 57 -19.47 13.88 -16.79
C GLU A 57 -20.01 13.95 -15.35
N ILE A 58 -19.44 14.78 -14.49
CA ILE A 58 -19.88 14.96 -13.10
C ILE A 58 -20.83 16.16 -12.96
N CYS A 59 -20.51 17.32 -13.54
CA CYS A 59 -21.27 18.56 -13.34
C CYS A 59 -21.75 19.24 -14.63
N SER A 60 -21.49 18.62 -15.79
CA SER A 60 -21.84 19.15 -17.13
C SER A 60 -21.15 20.45 -17.54
N SER A 61 -20.19 20.96 -16.77
CA SER A 61 -19.38 22.12 -17.15
C SER A 61 -18.57 21.83 -18.43
N LYS A 62 -18.43 22.85 -19.29
CA LYS A 62 -17.58 22.78 -20.50
C LYS A 62 -16.19 23.37 -20.29
N GLU A 63 -15.91 23.90 -19.11
CA GLU A 63 -14.68 24.61 -18.81
C GLU A 63 -13.60 23.67 -18.26
N THR A 64 -12.36 23.95 -18.62
CA THR A 64 -11.14 23.31 -18.07
C THR A 64 -11.21 21.77 -17.99
N LEU A 65 -11.67 21.14 -19.08
CA LEU A 65 -11.86 19.68 -19.13
C LEU A 65 -10.53 18.93 -19.11
N THR A 66 -10.49 17.86 -18.34
CA THR A 66 -9.38 16.92 -18.23
C THR A 66 -9.90 15.49 -18.23
N ILE A 67 -9.00 14.53 -18.43
CA ILE A 67 -9.28 13.12 -18.20
C ILE A 67 -8.99 12.80 -16.74
N GLN A 68 -9.97 12.23 -16.06
CA GLN A 68 -9.85 11.72 -14.70
C GLN A 68 -9.88 10.19 -14.74
N HIS A 69 -8.86 9.56 -14.18
CA HIS A 69 -8.83 8.12 -13.99
C HIS A 69 -9.73 7.72 -12.82
N LEU A 70 -10.52 6.66 -13.00
CA LEU A 70 -11.38 6.10 -11.96
C LEU A 70 -10.59 5.20 -10.99
N SER A 71 -9.50 4.65 -11.47
CA SER A 71 -8.56 3.86 -10.66
C SER A 71 -7.11 4.26 -10.95
N HIS A 72 -6.25 4.11 -9.96
CA HIS A 72 -4.80 4.31 -10.10
C HIS A 72 -4.08 2.97 -10.07
N PRO A 73 -2.91 2.85 -10.74
CA PRO A 73 -2.10 1.64 -10.65
C PRO A 73 -1.74 1.32 -9.20
N ILE A 74 -1.88 0.05 -8.84
CA ILE A 74 -1.43 -0.43 -7.54
C ILE A 74 0.10 -0.31 -7.49
N LYS A 75 0.63 0.12 -6.34
CA LYS A 75 2.08 0.26 -6.17
C LYS A 75 2.76 -1.11 -6.26
N TYR A 76 3.91 -1.17 -6.91
CA TYR A 76 4.72 -2.38 -7.04
C TYR A 76 4.88 -3.15 -5.72
N ASN A 77 5.15 -2.43 -4.62
CA ASN A 77 5.32 -3.08 -3.31
C ASN A 77 4.03 -3.71 -2.78
N GLU A 78 2.86 -3.22 -3.14
CA GLU A 78 1.59 -3.84 -2.75
C GLU A 78 1.34 -5.12 -3.55
N HIS A 79 1.59 -5.11 -4.86
CA HIS A 79 1.61 -6.35 -5.65
C HIS A 79 2.60 -7.37 -5.09
N LYS A 80 3.83 -6.93 -4.76
CA LYS A 80 4.85 -7.79 -4.17
C LYS A 80 4.40 -8.43 -2.86
N LYS A 81 3.67 -7.70 -2.00
CA LYS A 81 3.10 -8.27 -0.76
C LYS A 81 2.10 -9.37 -1.05
N VAL A 82 1.19 -9.16 -2.01
CA VAL A 82 0.17 -10.14 -2.39
C VAL A 82 0.82 -11.40 -2.97
N VAL A 83 1.65 -11.24 -3.98
CA VAL A 83 2.36 -12.36 -4.64
C VAL A 83 3.22 -13.13 -3.63
N THR A 84 4.00 -12.43 -2.79
CA THR A 84 4.79 -13.09 -1.73
C THR A 84 3.92 -13.91 -0.79
N LYS A 85 2.73 -13.42 -0.42
CA LYS A 85 1.79 -14.15 0.45
C LYS A 85 1.30 -15.44 -0.20
N GLU A 86 1.01 -15.42 -1.49
CA GLU A 86 0.56 -16.59 -2.26
C GLU A 86 1.66 -17.66 -2.34
N TYR A 87 2.87 -17.28 -2.72
CA TYR A 87 4.02 -18.19 -2.72
C TYR A 87 4.37 -18.72 -1.33
N THR A 88 4.21 -17.90 -0.29
CA THR A 88 4.40 -18.35 1.10
C THR A 88 3.37 -19.41 1.48
N ARG A 89 2.10 -19.21 1.11
CA ARG A 89 1.04 -20.19 1.37
C ARG A 89 1.34 -21.52 0.68
N SER A 90 1.64 -21.51 -0.62
CA SER A 90 2.01 -22.71 -1.36
C SER A 90 3.25 -23.40 -0.81
N PHE A 91 4.22 -22.63 -0.33
CA PHE A 91 5.41 -23.17 0.33
C PHE A 91 5.06 -23.87 1.62
N ILE A 92 4.23 -23.28 2.47
CA ILE A 92 3.80 -23.86 3.76
C ILE A 92 3.01 -25.14 3.54
N GLU A 93 2.08 -25.14 2.58
CA GLU A 93 1.29 -26.32 2.21
C GLU A 93 2.19 -27.49 1.76
N SER A 94 3.27 -27.18 1.04
CA SER A 94 4.24 -28.19 0.58
C SER A 94 5.29 -28.57 1.65
N ASN A 95 5.47 -27.74 2.67
CA ASN A 95 6.47 -27.90 3.72
C ASN A 95 5.85 -27.59 5.11
N PRO A 96 4.95 -28.46 5.61
CA PRO A 96 4.17 -28.16 6.83
C PRO A 96 5.01 -28.21 8.11
N THR A 97 6.14 -28.90 8.09
CA THR A 97 7.04 -29.04 9.25
C THR A 97 8.17 -28.02 9.17
N VAL A 98 8.61 -27.56 10.33
CA VAL A 98 9.78 -26.67 10.48
C VAL A 98 10.84 -27.42 11.26
N ASP A 99 12.03 -27.52 10.70
CA ASP A 99 13.19 -28.08 11.37
C ASP A 99 13.63 -27.17 12.52
N LYS A 100 13.79 -27.76 13.71
CA LYS A 100 14.11 -27.05 14.94
C LYS A 100 15.49 -26.39 14.91
N ASP A 101 16.47 -27.11 14.42
CA ASP A 101 17.85 -26.64 14.42
C ASP A 101 18.03 -25.55 13.37
N GLU A 102 17.43 -25.73 12.20
CA GLU A 102 17.44 -24.73 11.14
C GLU A 102 16.73 -23.44 11.57
N PHE A 103 15.58 -23.55 12.23
CA PHE A 103 14.87 -22.39 12.77
C PHE A 103 15.68 -21.67 13.83
N SER A 104 16.25 -22.41 14.78
CA SER A 104 17.11 -21.86 15.84
C SER A 104 18.33 -21.14 15.27
N LEU A 105 18.97 -21.74 14.26
CA LEU A 105 20.11 -21.15 13.57
C LEU A 105 19.70 -19.86 12.83
N HIS A 106 18.54 -19.88 12.16
CA HIS A 106 17.99 -18.69 11.47
C HIS A 106 17.78 -17.55 12.46
N ILE A 107 17.14 -17.82 13.58
CA ILE A 107 16.95 -16.81 14.63
C ILE A 107 18.30 -16.29 15.11
N LYS A 108 19.21 -17.16 15.48
CA LYS A 108 20.56 -16.80 15.98
C LYS A 108 21.40 -16.02 14.96
N LYS A 109 21.20 -16.24 13.68
CA LYS A 109 21.96 -15.56 12.61
C LYS A 109 21.41 -14.19 12.26
N ASN A 110 20.09 -14.03 12.25
CA ASN A 110 19.44 -12.85 11.67
C ASN A 110 18.96 -11.83 12.69
N TYR A 111 18.94 -12.19 13.97
CA TYR A 111 18.47 -11.31 15.01
C TYR A 111 19.54 -11.05 16.07
N ASP A 112 19.72 -9.79 16.40
CA ASP A 112 20.63 -9.31 17.44
C ASP A 112 19.97 -9.49 18.82
N TYR A 113 19.57 -10.61 19.19
CA TYR A 113 18.97 -11.03 20.47
C TYR A 113 18.97 -10.00 21.61
N ILE A 114 18.32 -8.88 21.38
CA ILE A 114 18.00 -7.97 22.46
C ILE A 114 16.66 -8.46 23.03
N PRO A 115 16.65 -8.96 24.28
CA PRO A 115 15.41 -9.36 24.90
C PRO A 115 14.49 -8.14 25.02
N VAL A 116 13.21 -8.33 24.70
CA VAL A 116 12.22 -7.26 24.89
C VAL A 116 11.82 -7.18 26.36
N PRO A 117 11.53 -5.99 26.89
CA PRO A 117 11.02 -5.85 28.24
C PRO A 117 9.65 -6.50 28.37
N LEU A 118 9.49 -7.29 29.40
CA LEU A 118 8.26 -7.99 29.75
C LEU A 118 7.71 -7.48 31.07
N CYS A 119 6.39 -7.55 31.22
CA CYS A 119 5.74 -7.36 32.50
C CYS A 119 6.16 -8.45 33.50
N PRO A 120 6.62 -8.13 34.71
CA PRO A 120 7.02 -9.12 35.70
C PRO A 120 5.86 -10.01 36.15
N ASN A 121 4.63 -9.55 36.07
CA ASN A 121 3.44 -10.28 36.53
C ASN A 121 2.88 -11.23 35.46
N CYS A 122 2.60 -10.75 34.24
CA CYS A 122 1.94 -11.55 33.21
C CYS A 122 2.80 -11.83 31.98
N GLU A 123 4.06 -11.41 32.00
CA GLU A 123 5.05 -11.59 30.93
C GLU A 123 4.61 -11.03 29.56
N SER A 124 3.59 -10.19 29.54
CA SER A 124 3.23 -9.46 28.32
C SER A 124 4.32 -8.49 27.92
N ARG A 125 4.48 -8.29 26.62
CA ARG A 125 5.55 -7.44 26.09
C ARG A 125 5.20 -5.96 26.12
N TYR A 126 6.28 -5.18 26.04
CA TYR A 126 6.19 -3.73 25.88
C TYR A 126 5.23 -3.11 26.87
N PRO A 127 5.46 -3.26 28.16
CA PRO A 127 4.75 -2.45 29.14
C PRO A 127 4.94 -0.97 28.74
N ASN A 128 3.89 -0.19 28.92
CA ASN A 128 3.90 1.23 28.56
C ASN A 128 4.85 1.99 29.50
N GLU A 129 5.93 2.53 28.95
CA GLU A 129 6.88 3.35 29.71
C GLU A 129 6.30 4.76 29.88
N ARG A 130 6.15 5.19 31.12
CA ARG A 130 5.61 6.49 31.52
C ARG A 130 6.73 7.40 32.02
N SER A 131 7.29 8.22 31.15
CA SER A 131 8.47 9.05 31.42
C SER A 131 8.35 10.04 32.59
N ARG A 132 7.13 10.31 33.07
CA ARG A 132 6.84 11.30 34.14
C ARG A 132 6.04 10.74 35.31
N LYS A 133 5.91 9.42 35.42
CA LYS A 133 5.14 8.75 36.51
C LYS A 133 5.99 7.69 37.21
N THR A 134 5.71 7.51 38.46
CA THR A 134 6.23 6.40 39.28
C THR A 134 5.01 5.60 39.75
N PRO A 135 4.99 4.28 39.56
CA PRO A 135 5.97 3.44 38.87
C PRO A 135 6.15 3.75 37.38
N ARG A 136 7.35 3.45 36.85
CA ARG A 136 7.76 3.83 35.48
C ARG A 136 7.02 3.10 34.37
N TYR A 137 6.59 1.90 34.63
CA TYR A 137 5.92 1.05 33.63
C TYR A 137 4.49 0.70 34.04
N LEU A 138 3.61 0.60 33.04
CA LEU A 138 2.25 0.09 33.17
C LEU A 138 2.05 -1.01 32.16
N CYS A 139 1.66 -2.21 32.62
CA CYS A 139 1.27 -3.28 31.74
C CYS A 139 -0.11 -2.98 31.11
N THR A 140 -0.21 -3.06 29.79
CA THR A 140 -1.47 -2.85 29.07
C THR A 140 -2.38 -4.06 29.10
N VAL A 141 -1.92 -5.22 29.58
CA VAL A 141 -2.66 -6.48 29.63
C VAL A 141 -3.23 -6.76 31.02
N CYS A 142 -2.38 -6.77 32.05
CA CYS A 142 -2.83 -7.02 33.43
C CYS A 142 -3.02 -5.75 34.25
N LEU A 143 -2.70 -4.57 33.68
CA LEU A 143 -2.82 -3.27 34.32
C LEU A 143 -1.93 -3.07 35.56
N ASP A 144 -0.94 -3.94 35.74
CA ASP A 144 0.02 -3.83 36.82
C ASP A 144 1.04 -2.71 36.58
N GLU A 145 1.43 -2.03 37.65
CA GLU A 145 2.39 -0.92 37.63
C GLU A 145 3.68 -1.34 38.33
N PHE A 146 4.83 -1.11 37.70
CA PHE A 146 6.14 -1.55 38.21
C PHE A 146 7.26 -0.62 37.73
N ASP A 147 8.41 -0.67 38.41
CA ASP A 147 9.56 0.16 38.07
C ASP A 147 10.59 -0.56 37.21
N GLU A 148 10.62 -1.89 37.23
CA GLU A 148 11.58 -2.70 36.49
C GLU A 148 10.87 -3.76 35.64
N THR A 149 11.36 -3.94 34.42
CA THR A 149 10.92 -5.01 33.52
C THR A 149 11.78 -6.25 33.68
N ILE A 150 11.21 -7.41 33.36
CA ILE A 150 11.99 -8.66 33.27
C ILE A 150 12.37 -8.96 31.81
N TYR A 151 13.40 -9.79 31.65
CA TYR A 151 13.88 -10.27 30.37
C TYR A 151 14.09 -11.78 30.42
N LYS A 152 13.67 -12.50 29.38
CA LYS A 152 13.91 -13.94 29.27
C LYS A 152 15.11 -14.22 28.36
N PRO A 153 15.96 -15.20 28.71
CA PRO A 153 17.00 -15.69 27.81
C PRO A 153 16.42 -16.26 26.52
N VAL A 154 17.09 -16.05 25.40
CA VAL A 154 16.69 -16.53 24.08
C VAL A 154 16.47 -18.05 24.05
N ASP A 155 17.37 -18.82 24.63
CA ASP A 155 17.30 -20.27 24.60
C ASP A 155 16.05 -20.81 25.30
N ASN A 156 15.62 -20.19 26.41
CA ASN A 156 14.37 -20.55 27.08
C ASN A 156 13.13 -20.31 26.22
N LEU A 157 13.17 -19.28 25.38
CA LEU A 157 12.08 -18.94 24.51
C LEU A 157 11.99 -19.86 23.31
N LEU A 158 13.12 -20.25 22.73
CA LEU A 158 13.18 -21.26 21.68
C LEU A 158 12.71 -22.62 22.19
N ALA A 159 13.08 -23.01 23.43
CA ALA A 159 12.59 -24.25 24.07
C ALA A 159 11.06 -24.23 24.18
N THR A 160 10.49 -23.16 24.75
CA THR A 160 9.04 -23.00 24.89
C THR A 160 8.31 -23.06 23.53
N PHE A 161 8.94 -22.59 22.48
CA PHE A 161 8.39 -22.66 21.12
C PHE A 161 8.21 -24.09 20.63
N PHE A 162 9.19 -24.95 20.84
CA PHE A 162 9.12 -26.31 20.35
C PHE A 162 8.32 -27.26 21.28
N GLU A 163 8.13 -26.89 22.54
CA GLU A 163 7.29 -27.63 23.47
C GLU A 163 5.80 -27.41 23.19
N ASN A 164 5.42 -26.24 22.71
CA ASN A 164 4.05 -25.89 22.39
C ASN A 164 3.85 -25.82 20.85
N GLU A 165 3.79 -26.96 20.18
CA GLU A 165 3.57 -26.99 18.71
C GLU A 165 2.28 -26.34 18.25
N GLU A 166 1.26 -26.26 19.13
CA GLU A 166 0.01 -25.52 18.87
C GLU A 166 0.12 -24.02 19.17
N ALA A 167 1.07 -23.59 19.94
CA ALA A 167 1.35 -22.19 20.12
C ALA A 167 2.02 -21.67 18.83
N THR A 168 1.19 -21.35 17.89
CA THR A 168 1.50 -20.76 16.58
C THR A 168 2.39 -19.53 16.67
N GLU A 169 2.75 -19.14 17.87
CA GLU A 169 3.43 -17.93 18.16
C GLU A 169 4.22 -18.13 19.43
N VAL A 170 5.42 -18.64 19.34
CA VAL A 170 6.41 -18.11 20.26
C VAL A 170 6.54 -16.68 19.88
N ARG A 171 5.51 -16.15 20.15
CA ARG A 171 5.28 -14.80 19.95
C ARG A 171 6.56 -14.14 20.18
N ASP A 172 7.05 -13.79 19.01
CA ASP A 172 7.23 -12.44 18.86
C ASP A 172 7.51 -11.77 20.14
N LYS A 173 7.45 -12.39 21.16
CA LYS A 173 7.38 -11.75 22.41
C LYS A 173 8.73 -11.30 22.85
N CYS A 174 9.75 -11.74 22.19
CA CYS A 174 10.93 -11.74 23.04
C CYS A 174 12.20 -11.28 22.39
N PHE A 175 12.22 -11.08 21.08
CA PHE A 175 13.39 -10.48 20.47
C PHE A 175 13.05 -9.48 19.39
N ILE A 176 13.90 -8.52 19.27
CA ILE A 176 13.97 -7.59 18.19
C ILE A 176 15.42 -7.42 17.78
N SER A 177 15.68 -7.02 16.56
CA SER A 177 17.01 -6.56 16.17
C SER A 177 17.35 -5.24 16.86
N LYS A 178 18.64 -4.91 17.00
CA LYS A 178 19.09 -3.62 17.55
C LYS A 178 18.49 -2.43 16.82
N ASP A 179 18.40 -2.51 15.50
CA ASP A 179 17.84 -1.43 14.68
C ASP A 179 16.35 -1.26 14.91
N GLN A 180 15.64 -2.35 15.09
CA GLN A 180 14.21 -2.31 15.37
C GLN A 180 13.87 -1.95 16.80
N TRP A 181 14.73 -2.28 17.77
CA TRP A 181 14.62 -1.75 19.12
C TRP A 181 14.59 -0.24 19.12
N ARG A 182 15.51 0.41 18.41
CA ARG A 182 15.53 1.87 18.28
C ARG A 182 14.25 2.44 17.68
N ASN A 183 13.65 1.71 16.73
CA ASN A 183 12.44 2.12 16.02
C ASN A 183 11.16 1.61 16.67
N LYS A 184 11.22 0.88 17.80
CA LYS A 184 10.10 0.21 18.47
C LYS A 184 9.32 -0.74 17.55
N HIS A 185 9.95 -1.27 16.52
CA HIS A 185 9.35 -2.24 15.61
C HIS A 185 9.71 -3.68 16.01
N HIS A 186 8.81 -4.57 15.69
CA HIS A 186 8.85 -5.98 16.02
C HIS A 186 9.18 -6.81 14.81
N LEU A 187 10.16 -7.68 14.91
CA LEU A 187 10.32 -8.76 13.94
C LEU A 187 9.52 -9.98 14.41
N PRO A 188 8.61 -10.48 13.58
CA PRO A 188 7.92 -11.70 13.87
C PRO A 188 8.90 -12.89 13.88
N THR A 189 8.88 -13.65 14.96
CA THR A 189 9.72 -14.84 15.17
C THR A 189 8.90 -16.13 15.05
N THR A 190 7.84 -16.11 14.24
CA THR A 190 6.92 -17.24 14.06
C THR A 190 7.40 -18.20 12.99
N LYS A 191 6.94 -19.46 13.05
CA LYS A 191 7.10 -20.46 11.97
C LYS A 191 6.71 -19.88 10.61
N TYR A 192 5.60 -19.11 10.56
CA TYR A 192 5.13 -18.44 9.35
C TYR A 192 6.19 -17.53 8.74
N TRP A 193 6.83 -16.69 9.53
CA TRP A 193 7.82 -15.74 9.01
C TRP A 193 9.11 -16.42 8.58
N PHE A 194 9.51 -17.46 9.29
CA PHE A 194 10.63 -18.31 8.87
C PHE A 194 10.35 -18.97 7.52
N GLN A 195 9.19 -19.62 7.40
CA GLN A 195 8.77 -20.24 6.13
C GLN A 195 8.60 -19.21 5.01
N ARG A 196 8.11 -18.01 5.34
CA ARG A 196 8.01 -16.90 4.40
C ARG A 196 9.37 -16.46 3.88
N GLU A 197 10.39 -16.37 4.73
CA GLU A 197 11.75 -16.03 4.27
C GLU A 197 12.33 -17.14 3.39
N LYS A 198 12.09 -18.40 3.72
CA LYS A 198 12.47 -19.54 2.86
C LYS A 198 11.74 -19.50 1.53
N ALA A 199 10.44 -19.24 1.52
CA ALA A 199 9.66 -19.08 0.31
C ALA A 199 10.20 -17.93 -0.57
N LYS A 200 10.47 -16.77 0.01
CA LYS A 200 11.07 -15.63 -0.71
C LYS A 200 12.42 -15.97 -1.34
N THR A 201 13.26 -16.71 -0.63
CA THR A 201 14.56 -17.13 -1.16
C THR A 201 14.37 -18.11 -2.31
N ARG A 202 13.51 -19.10 -2.14
CA ARG A 202 13.26 -20.14 -3.13
C ARG A 202 12.59 -19.62 -4.40
N TYR A 203 11.60 -18.76 -4.26
CA TYR A 203 10.77 -18.24 -5.34
C TYR A 203 11.05 -16.77 -5.66
N ASN A 204 12.28 -16.31 -5.39
CA ASN A 204 12.61 -14.88 -5.55
C ASN A 204 12.40 -14.40 -6.99
N GLU A 205 12.78 -15.16 -7.97
CA GLU A 205 12.66 -14.81 -9.38
C GLU A 205 11.19 -14.81 -9.83
N GLU A 206 10.44 -15.84 -9.45
CA GLU A 206 9.02 -15.96 -9.77
C GLU A 206 8.20 -14.83 -9.12
N ILE A 207 8.46 -14.53 -7.85
CA ILE A 207 7.80 -13.42 -7.12
C ILE A 207 8.09 -12.08 -7.82
N ARG A 208 9.34 -11.83 -8.21
CA ARG A 208 9.73 -10.60 -8.91
C ARG A 208 9.05 -10.51 -10.28
N LYS A 209 9.09 -11.59 -11.06
CA LYS A 209 8.50 -11.67 -12.40
C LYS A 209 7.00 -11.43 -12.36
N GLU A 210 6.29 -12.14 -11.49
CA GLU A 210 4.84 -12.00 -11.36
C GLU A 210 4.45 -10.61 -10.85
N THR A 211 5.17 -10.08 -9.86
CA THR A 211 4.98 -8.70 -9.39
C THR A 211 5.15 -7.68 -10.51
N LEU A 212 6.16 -7.84 -11.35
CA LEU A 212 6.42 -6.94 -12.47
C LEU A 212 5.33 -7.06 -13.54
N LEU A 213 4.88 -8.27 -13.85
CA LEU A 213 3.77 -8.48 -14.80
C LEU A 213 2.48 -7.80 -14.33
N LEU A 214 2.10 -7.96 -13.06
CA LEU A 214 0.93 -7.27 -12.47
C LEU A 214 1.07 -5.75 -12.52
N SER A 215 2.26 -5.24 -12.20
CA SER A 215 2.54 -3.80 -12.27
C SER A 215 2.48 -3.26 -13.69
N LEU A 216 2.95 -4.04 -14.68
CA LEU A 216 2.84 -3.69 -16.10
C LEU A 216 1.39 -3.69 -16.56
N ASP A 217 0.59 -4.69 -16.16
CA ASP A 217 -0.84 -4.78 -16.51
C ASP A 217 -1.62 -3.60 -15.95
N ASP A 218 -1.38 -3.19 -14.72
CA ASP A 218 -2.00 -1.99 -14.12
C ASP A 218 -1.60 -0.70 -14.86
N ASN A 219 -0.32 -0.55 -15.20
CA ASN A 219 0.14 0.62 -15.95
C ASN A 219 -0.40 0.66 -17.38
N ILE A 220 -0.51 -0.50 -18.04
CA ILE A 220 -1.15 -0.62 -19.36
C ILE A 220 -2.62 -0.21 -19.26
N LYS A 221 -3.36 -0.74 -18.28
CA LYS A 221 -4.75 -0.37 -18.03
C LYS A 221 -4.89 1.14 -17.78
N TYR A 222 -4.05 1.71 -16.92
CA TYR A 222 -4.04 3.15 -16.65
C TYR A 222 -3.79 3.98 -17.92
N LEU A 223 -2.81 3.60 -18.72
CA LEU A 223 -2.50 4.31 -19.96
C LEU A 223 -3.48 4.00 -21.10
N SER A 224 -4.30 2.93 -21.04
CA SER A 224 -5.33 2.68 -22.07
C SER A 224 -6.41 3.75 -22.11
N LEU A 225 -6.63 4.45 -21.01
CA LEU A 225 -7.70 5.43 -20.82
C LEU A 225 -9.12 4.82 -20.84
N GLU A 226 -9.25 3.52 -20.80
CA GLU A 226 -10.56 2.83 -20.79
C GLU A 226 -11.33 3.09 -19.50
N ASP A 227 -10.62 3.19 -18.37
CA ASP A 227 -11.21 3.43 -17.05
C ASP A 227 -11.07 4.90 -16.66
N THR A 228 -11.66 5.77 -17.49
CA THR A 228 -11.57 7.23 -17.32
C THR A 228 -12.90 7.92 -17.58
N ILE A 229 -13.04 9.12 -17.00
CA ILE A 229 -14.13 10.04 -17.30
C ILE A 229 -13.57 11.41 -17.71
N THR A 230 -14.35 12.15 -18.45
CA THR A 230 -14.07 13.57 -18.67
C THR A 230 -14.57 14.39 -17.48
N ALA A 231 -13.68 15.05 -16.78
CA ALA A 231 -14.00 15.90 -15.65
C ALA A 231 -13.46 17.31 -15.83
N CYS A 232 -14.15 18.32 -15.31
CA CYS A 232 -13.52 19.64 -15.15
C CYS A 232 -12.50 19.57 -13.99
N LYS A 233 -11.54 20.50 -13.94
CA LYS A 233 -10.48 20.48 -12.91
C LYS A 233 -11.03 20.37 -11.50
N ARG A 234 -12.13 21.07 -11.17
CA ARG A 234 -12.77 21.02 -9.87
C ARG A 234 -13.30 19.62 -9.55
N CYS A 235 -14.01 18.99 -10.48
CA CYS A 235 -14.56 17.66 -10.27
C CYS A 235 -13.47 16.59 -10.23
N ALA A 236 -12.41 16.73 -11.03
CA ALA A 236 -11.25 15.85 -10.97
C ALA A 236 -10.57 15.91 -9.60
N TYR A 237 -10.33 17.12 -9.08
CA TYR A 237 -9.79 17.30 -7.74
C TYR A 237 -10.69 16.68 -6.65
N SER A 238 -12.01 16.94 -6.75
CA SER A 238 -12.97 16.37 -5.79
C SER A 238 -13.00 14.83 -5.85
N TYR A 239 -12.83 14.25 -7.03
CA TYR A 239 -12.74 12.80 -7.22
C TYR A 239 -11.54 12.21 -6.49
N ASP A 240 -10.37 12.83 -6.66
CA ASP A 240 -9.13 12.36 -6.03
C ASP A 240 -9.15 12.50 -4.49
N MET A 241 -9.81 13.56 -3.99
CA MET A 241 -9.79 13.89 -2.55
C MET A 241 -10.94 13.28 -1.75
N HIS A 242 -12.07 12.97 -2.37
CA HIS A 242 -13.33 12.68 -1.65
C HIS A 242 -14.02 11.37 -2.04
N SER A 243 -13.36 10.44 -2.68
CA SER A 243 -13.97 9.16 -3.08
C SER A 243 -15.37 9.32 -3.69
N MET A 244 -15.49 9.26 -4.98
CA MET A 244 -16.75 9.44 -5.68
C MET A 244 -17.31 8.12 -6.20
N GLU A 245 -18.62 8.01 -6.28
CA GLU A 245 -19.33 6.87 -6.84
C GLU A 245 -20.41 7.31 -7.85
N LEU A 246 -20.86 6.38 -8.67
CA LEU A 246 -21.95 6.65 -9.61
C LEU A 246 -23.25 6.92 -8.86
N CYS A 247 -23.99 7.94 -9.26
CA CYS A 247 -25.25 8.32 -8.59
C CYS A 247 -26.28 7.17 -8.69
N PRO A 248 -26.84 6.71 -7.57
CA PRO A 248 -27.81 5.61 -7.58
C PRO A 248 -29.14 6.00 -8.23
N GLN A 249 -29.47 7.29 -8.31
CA GLN A 249 -30.74 7.77 -8.90
C GLN A 249 -30.68 7.80 -10.43
N CYS A 250 -29.69 8.49 -11.02
CA CYS A 250 -29.59 8.63 -12.47
C CYS A 250 -28.66 7.63 -13.13
N LYS A 251 -27.71 7.04 -12.39
CA LYS A 251 -26.69 6.12 -12.92
C LYS A 251 -25.88 6.71 -14.08
N GLU A 252 -25.80 8.05 -14.17
CA GLU A 252 -25.16 8.79 -15.23
C GLU A 252 -24.04 9.71 -14.71
N TYR A 253 -24.27 10.34 -13.55
CA TYR A 253 -23.34 11.31 -12.97
C TYR A 253 -22.73 10.80 -11.67
N TYR A 254 -21.54 11.26 -11.36
CA TYR A 254 -20.83 10.90 -10.12
C TYR A 254 -21.22 11.81 -8.96
N LYS A 255 -21.14 11.28 -7.74
CA LYS A 255 -21.36 11.98 -6.47
C LYS A 255 -20.32 11.56 -5.44
N GLY A 256 -20.05 12.39 -4.44
CA GLY A 256 -19.32 11.95 -3.26
C GLY A 256 -20.12 10.90 -2.47
N ILE A 257 -19.42 9.93 -1.88
CA ILE A 257 -20.05 8.82 -1.14
C ILE A 257 -20.95 9.31 0.01
N GLN A 258 -20.65 10.48 0.57
CA GLN A 258 -21.40 11.10 1.65
C GLN A 258 -22.75 11.70 1.23
N TYR A 259 -23.02 11.82 -0.08
CA TYR A 259 -24.27 12.40 -0.57
C TYR A 259 -25.22 11.33 -1.09
N PRO A 260 -26.55 11.47 -0.93
CA PRO A 260 -27.54 10.49 -1.39
C PRO A 260 -27.71 10.50 -2.93
N SER A 261 -27.44 11.62 -3.60
CA SER A 261 -27.58 11.79 -5.04
C SER A 261 -26.55 12.75 -5.61
N CYS A 262 -26.36 12.73 -6.95
CA CYS A 262 -25.53 13.70 -7.63
C CYS A 262 -26.21 15.07 -7.71
N ILE A 263 -25.42 16.09 -8.03
CA ILE A 263 -25.89 17.47 -8.12
C ILE A 263 -26.97 17.66 -9.21
N GLN A 264 -26.97 16.86 -10.26
CA GLN A 264 -27.95 16.91 -11.34
C GLN A 264 -29.32 16.36 -10.91
N CYS A 265 -29.35 15.48 -9.93
CA CYS A 265 -30.58 14.95 -9.34
C CYS A 265 -31.18 15.84 -8.24
N LEU A 266 -30.47 16.91 -7.86
CA LEU A 266 -31.01 17.87 -6.89
C LEU A 266 -32.09 18.77 -7.53
N PRO A 267 -33.09 19.20 -6.78
CA PRO A 267 -34.00 20.26 -7.19
C PRO A 267 -33.24 21.51 -7.62
N GLU A 268 -33.78 22.25 -8.61
CA GLU A 268 -33.10 23.37 -9.23
C GLU A 268 -32.64 24.44 -8.23
N GLU A 269 -33.47 24.75 -7.25
CA GLU A 269 -33.14 25.71 -6.17
C GLU A 269 -31.90 25.29 -5.37
N LYS A 270 -31.83 24.01 -4.97
CA LYS A 270 -30.70 23.45 -4.23
C LYS A 270 -29.45 23.34 -5.10
N ARG A 271 -29.64 23.09 -6.40
CA ARG A 271 -28.54 23.05 -7.36
C ARG A 271 -27.92 24.42 -7.56
N LYS A 272 -28.74 25.47 -7.77
CA LYS A 272 -28.25 26.87 -7.85
C LYS A 272 -27.50 27.28 -6.59
N ALA A 273 -28.07 27.03 -5.41
CA ALA A 273 -27.42 27.35 -4.14
C ALA A 273 -26.10 26.61 -3.93
N ALA A 274 -25.95 25.38 -4.46
CA ALA A 274 -24.71 24.62 -4.39
C ALA A 274 -23.62 25.21 -5.30
N PHE A 275 -23.98 25.79 -6.45
CA PHE A 275 -23.03 26.45 -7.36
C PHE A 275 -22.65 27.86 -6.89
N GLU A 276 -23.58 28.60 -6.30
CA GLU A 276 -23.35 29.97 -5.79
C GLU A 276 -22.41 30.00 -4.56
N LYS A 277 -22.43 28.92 -3.72
CA LYS A 277 -21.62 28.85 -2.49
C LYS A 277 -20.13 28.58 -2.70
N ILE A 278 -19.69 28.20 -3.91
CA ILE A 278 -18.31 27.78 -4.11
C ILE A 278 -17.69 28.63 -5.23
N ASP A 279 -17.10 29.73 -4.85
CA ASP A 279 -16.11 30.40 -5.69
C ASP A 279 -14.77 29.65 -5.56
N PHE A 280 -14.69 28.52 -6.29
CA PHE A 280 -13.54 27.62 -6.26
C PHE A 280 -12.24 28.33 -6.64
N ASN A 281 -12.30 29.30 -7.56
CA ASN A 281 -11.12 30.04 -7.96
C ASN A 281 -10.60 30.89 -6.80
N LYS A 282 -11.50 31.52 -6.06
CA LYS A 282 -11.13 32.30 -4.87
C LYS A 282 -10.55 31.44 -3.76
N GLU A 283 -11.13 30.26 -3.50
CA GLU A 283 -10.58 29.30 -2.52
C GLU A 283 -9.23 28.74 -2.94
N MET A 284 -9.04 28.45 -4.24
CA MET A 284 -7.76 27.98 -4.77
C MET A 284 -6.70 29.09 -4.72
N ASP A 285 -7.04 30.33 -5.08
CA ASP A 285 -6.13 31.48 -5.00
C ASP A 285 -5.73 31.77 -3.56
N GLU A 286 -6.68 31.68 -2.60
CA GLU A 286 -6.37 31.83 -1.18
C GLU A 286 -5.48 30.68 -0.68
N MET A 287 -5.69 29.44 -1.14
CA MET A 287 -4.85 28.30 -0.80
C MET A 287 -3.44 28.47 -1.39
N HIS A 288 -3.32 28.88 -2.66
CA HIS A 288 -2.02 29.13 -3.28
C HIS A 288 -1.25 30.22 -2.54
N LYS A 289 -1.91 31.32 -2.18
CA LYS A 289 -1.31 32.38 -1.35
C LYS A 289 -0.84 31.88 0.01
N ARG A 290 -1.62 31.01 0.69
CA ARG A 290 -1.22 30.42 1.97
C ARG A 290 -0.04 29.46 1.85
N LEU A 291 0.10 28.79 0.71
CA LEU A 291 1.17 27.83 0.43
C LEU A 291 2.41 28.47 -0.22
N GLY A 292 2.34 29.79 -0.52
CA GLY A 292 3.42 30.50 -1.21
C GLY A 292 3.69 29.98 -2.63
N ILE A 293 2.66 29.51 -3.31
CA ILE A 293 2.70 28.99 -4.68
C ILE A 293 2.09 30.08 -5.58
N ASP A 294 2.92 31.02 -6.03
CA ASP A 294 2.55 31.98 -7.07
C ASP A 294 2.80 31.45 -8.48
#